data_5161d20da5422928589710d9016b96fe
#
_entry.id   5161d20da5422928589710d9016b96fe
#
_cell.length_a   1.000
_cell.length_b   1.000
_cell.length_c   1.000
_cell.angle_alpha   90.00
_cell.angle_beta   90.00
_cell.angle_gamma   90.00
#
_symmetry.space_group_name_H-M   'P 1'
#
loop_
_entity.id
_entity.type
_entity.pdbx_description
1 polymer ?
#
loop_
_entity_poly.entity_id
_entity_poly.type
_entity_poly.pdbx_seq_one_letter_code
_entity_poly.pdbx_strand_id
1 'polypeptide(L)'
;MEDKAGNSLDLEWGEVCAEMNIMMNAGSVTTAIAITNVMYQLLKNPEALNKLRQEVDAVFEEDEVVASYDKVKHLPYLRACLDESLRIYPPISHGLPRETPPEGTSILGDWVPGNTSVSVSAYVAHRDESVFPQSHLYKPERWLGEEGKNLQPYFVAFSAGARSCIGRNISYLEQTVILATLVRRYEFCLPCKEWVLEREETMNLILGGMPVKVWRRLT
;
A
#
# COMPACT_ATOMS: atom_id res chain seq x y z
N MET A 1 -22.37 -9.61 -19.51
CA MET A 1 -22.10 -9.52 -18.06
C MET A 1 -23.43 -9.38 -17.34
N GLU A 2 -23.60 -9.98 -16.18
CA GLU A 2 -24.79 -9.83 -15.37
C GLU A 2 -24.43 -9.19 -14.03
N ASP A 3 -25.33 -8.38 -13.50
CA ASP A 3 -25.20 -7.85 -12.14
C ASP A 3 -25.48 -8.94 -11.09
N LYS A 4 -25.37 -8.62 -9.80
CA LYS A 4 -25.66 -9.57 -8.70
C LYS A 4 -27.12 -10.02 -8.64
N ALA A 5 -28.03 -9.35 -9.36
CA ALA A 5 -29.43 -9.68 -9.45
C ALA A 5 -29.78 -10.47 -10.74
N GLY A 6 -28.78 -10.78 -11.59
CA GLY A 6 -28.94 -11.50 -12.85
C GLY A 6 -29.43 -10.65 -14.02
N ASN A 7 -29.36 -9.30 -13.90
CA ASN A 7 -29.71 -8.43 -15.00
C ASN A 7 -28.53 -8.27 -15.95
N SER A 8 -28.80 -8.28 -17.28
CA SER A 8 -27.76 -8.01 -18.27
C SER A 8 -27.21 -6.58 -18.08
N LEU A 9 -25.89 -6.47 -17.93
CA LEU A 9 -25.20 -5.19 -18.04
C LEU A 9 -24.87 -4.99 -19.52
N ASP A 10 -25.72 -4.24 -20.24
CA ASP A 10 -25.48 -3.87 -21.64
C ASP A 10 -24.40 -2.78 -21.72
N LEU A 11 -23.15 -3.17 -21.35
CA LEU A 11 -21.99 -2.29 -21.48
C LEU A 11 -21.58 -2.19 -22.94
N GLU A 12 -21.44 -0.97 -23.44
CA GLU A 12 -20.86 -0.73 -24.74
C GLU A 12 -19.39 -1.18 -24.77
N TRP A 13 -18.90 -1.60 -25.95
CA TRP A 13 -17.51 -2.04 -26.10
C TRP A 13 -16.50 -0.98 -25.63
N GLY A 14 -16.80 0.31 -25.84
CA GLY A 14 -16.00 1.42 -25.38
C GLY A 14 -15.88 1.48 -23.84
N GLU A 15 -16.95 1.21 -23.12
CA GLU A 15 -16.96 1.16 -21.64
C GLU A 15 -16.12 -0.01 -21.14
N VAL A 16 -16.25 -1.19 -21.74
CA VAL A 16 -15.43 -2.36 -21.39
C VAL A 16 -13.93 -2.06 -21.58
N CYS A 17 -13.56 -1.44 -22.70
CA CYS A 17 -12.18 -1.03 -22.95
C CYS A 17 -11.68 0.01 -21.94
N ALA A 18 -12.51 0.98 -21.58
CA ALA A 18 -12.16 2.00 -20.60
C ALA A 18 -11.93 1.39 -19.21
N GLU A 19 -12.80 0.49 -18.75
CA GLU A 19 -12.64 -0.23 -17.49
C GLU A 19 -11.38 -1.09 -17.46
N MET A 20 -11.09 -1.81 -18.54
CA MET A 20 -9.85 -2.61 -18.63
C MET A 20 -8.60 -1.72 -18.57
N ASN A 21 -8.60 -0.59 -19.28
CA ASN A 21 -7.48 0.35 -19.26
C ASN A 21 -7.24 0.92 -17.86
N ILE A 22 -8.29 1.32 -17.15
CA ILE A 22 -8.15 1.87 -15.81
C ILE A 22 -7.65 0.82 -14.81
N MET A 23 -8.15 -0.42 -14.90
CA MET A 23 -7.69 -1.53 -14.05
C MET A 23 -6.20 -1.83 -14.27
N MET A 24 -5.76 -1.92 -15.53
CA MET A 24 -4.36 -2.17 -15.87
C MET A 24 -3.45 -1.05 -15.37
N ASN A 25 -3.81 0.19 -15.60
CA ASN A 25 -2.99 1.34 -15.22
C ASN A 25 -2.96 1.51 -13.68
N ALA A 26 -4.13 1.56 -13.05
CA ALA A 26 -4.21 1.77 -11.61
C ALA A 26 -3.59 0.61 -10.81
N GLY A 27 -3.79 -0.63 -11.24
CA GLY A 27 -3.30 -1.82 -10.53
C GLY A 27 -1.79 -2.02 -10.66
N SER A 28 -1.21 -1.84 -11.86
CA SER A 28 0.21 -2.11 -12.07
C SER A 28 1.13 -1.08 -11.42
N VAL A 29 0.90 0.21 -11.66
CA VAL A 29 1.80 1.28 -11.21
C VAL A 29 1.80 1.41 -9.70
N THR A 30 0.63 1.50 -9.06
CA THR A 30 0.53 1.73 -7.61
C THR A 30 1.06 0.55 -6.80
N THR A 31 0.79 -0.69 -7.23
CA THR A 31 1.30 -1.89 -6.55
C THR A 31 2.81 -2.02 -6.71
N ALA A 32 3.38 -1.71 -7.89
CA ALA A 32 4.82 -1.69 -8.10
C ALA A 32 5.52 -0.65 -7.20
N ILE A 33 4.94 0.55 -7.06
CA ILE A 33 5.43 1.59 -6.15
C ILE A 33 5.41 1.09 -4.69
N ALA A 34 4.32 0.46 -4.27
CA ALA A 34 4.17 -0.07 -2.92
C ALA A 34 5.22 -1.15 -2.61
N ILE A 35 5.42 -2.12 -3.51
CA ILE A 35 6.42 -3.20 -3.36
C ILE A 35 7.83 -2.63 -3.32
N THR A 36 8.16 -1.67 -4.19
CA THR A 36 9.48 -1.03 -4.21
C THR A 36 9.75 -0.28 -2.91
N ASN A 37 8.76 0.46 -2.40
CA ASN A 37 8.91 1.19 -1.14
C ASN A 37 9.07 0.26 0.05
N VAL A 38 8.26 -0.81 0.18
CA VAL A 38 8.40 -1.75 1.31
C VAL A 38 9.75 -2.46 1.28
N MET A 39 10.23 -2.87 0.10
CA MET A 39 11.57 -3.44 -0.05
C MET A 39 12.66 -2.44 0.37
N TYR A 40 12.57 -1.19 -0.08
CA TYR A 40 13.50 -0.14 0.33
C TYR A 40 13.49 0.06 1.84
N GLN A 41 12.30 0.17 2.46
CA GLN A 41 12.18 0.34 3.91
C GLN A 41 12.78 -0.83 4.68
N LEU A 42 12.54 -2.05 4.26
CA LEU A 42 13.11 -3.24 4.89
C LEU A 42 14.64 -3.29 4.76
N LEU A 43 15.19 -2.90 3.60
CA LEU A 43 16.65 -2.84 3.40
C LEU A 43 17.32 -1.73 4.22
N LYS A 44 16.61 -0.66 4.53
CA LYS A 44 17.07 0.41 5.44
C LYS A 44 16.89 0.07 6.92
N ASN A 45 16.06 -0.92 7.24
CA ASN A 45 15.73 -1.35 8.61
C ASN A 45 15.97 -2.87 8.80
N PRO A 46 17.24 -3.29 8.95
CA PRO A 46 17.60 -4.71 9.00
C PRO A 46 16.92 -5.51 10.12
N GLU A 47 16.60 -4.87 11.25
CA GLU A 47 15.88 -5.54 12.34
C GLU A 47 14.46 -5.92 11.92
N ALA A 48 13.74 -5.02 11.23
CA ALA A 48 12.42 -5.31 10.71
C ALA A 48 12.48 -6.41 9.63
N LEU A 49 13.48 -6.36 8.75
CA LEU A 49 13.69 -7.42 7.74
C LEU A 49 13.93 -8.78 8.39
N ASN A 50 14.74 -8.84 9.45
CA ASN A 50 15.03 -10.10 10.15
C ASN A 50 13.78 -10.66 10.85
N LYS A 51 12.99 -9.84 11.51
CA LYS A 51 11.71 -10.26 12.10
C LYS A 51 10.75 -10.80 11.03
N LEU A 52 10.63 -10.09 9.91
CA LEU A 52 9.81 -10.54 8.78
C LEU A 52 10.27 -11.89 8.23
N ARG A 53 11.60 -12.08 8.08
CA ARG A 53 12.16 -13.36 7.65
C ARG A 53 11.83 -14.50 8.60
N GLN A 54 11.97 -14.28 9.89
CA GLN A 54 11.62 -15.29 10.90
C GLN A 54 10.15 -15.72 10.80
N GLU A 55 9.24 -14.76 10.62
CA GLU A 55 7.82 -15.05 10.46
C GLU A 55 7.53 -15.81 9.15
N VAL A 56 8.12 -15.37 8.03
CA VAL A 56 7.93 -16.00 6.72
C VAL A 56 8.56 -17.39 6.68
N ASP A 57 9.79 -17.53 7.15
CA ASP A 57 10.52 -18.81 7.14
C ASP A 57 9.80 -19.91 7.94
N ALA A 58 9.03 -19.52 8.96
CA ALA A 58 8.28 -20.47 9.80
C ALA A 58 7.10 -21.16 9.10
N VAL A 59 6.61 -20.62 7.97
CA VAL A 59 5.43 -21.15 7.25
C VAL A 59 5.74 -21.74 5.89
N PHE A 60 6.97 -21.56 5.36
CA PHE A 60 7.39 -22.13 4.10
C PHE A 60 7.94 -23.54 4.24
N GLU A 61 7.67 -24.39 3.26
CA GLU A 61 8.31 -25.68 3.07
C GLU A 61 9.60 -25.53 2.26
N GLU A 62 10.51 -26.51 2.36
CA GLU A 62 11.85 -26.43 1.74
C GLU A 62 11.80 -26.29 0.21
N ASP A 63 10.84 -26.94 -0.46
CA ASP A 63 10.70 -26.97 -1.91
C ASP A 63 9.75 -25.90 -2.47
N GLU A 64 9.12 -25.10 -1.61
CA GLU A 64 8.16 -24.09 -2.02
C GLU A 64 8.83 -22.91 -2.72
N VAL A 65 8.54 -22.73 -4.01
CA VAL A 65 9.18 -21.73 -4.87
C VAL A 65 8.50 -20.35 -4.76
N VAL A 66 7.18 -20.34 -4.65
CA VAL A 66 6.36 -19.13 -4.56
C VAL A 66 5.44 -19.26 -3.35
N ALA A 67 5.32 -18.21 -2.58
CA ALA A 67 4.42 -18.18 -1.43
C ALA A 67 2.98 -18.52 -1.82
N SER A 68 2.41 -19.55 -1.20
CA SER A 68 0.96 -19.73 -1.26
C SER A 68 0.27 -18.61 -0.50
N TYR A 69 -0.66 -17.89 -1.15
CA TYR A 69 -1.41 -16.82 -0.50
C TYR A 69 -2.10 -17.29 0.78
N ASP A 70 -2.66 -18.50 0.78
CA ASP A 70 -3.35 -19.04 1.96
C ASP A 70 -2.45 -19.22 3.17
N LYS A 71 -1.17 -19.50 2.98
CA LYS A 71 -0.18 -19.59 4.07
C LYS A 71 0.24 -18.20 4.60
N VAL A 72 0.40 -17.22 3.71
CA VAL A 72 1.01 -15.93 4.07
C VAL A 72 0.02 -14.79 4.36
N LYS A 73 -1.24 -14.92 3.94
CA LYS A 73 -2.26 -13.87 4.09
C LYS A 73 -2.56 -13.47 5.55
N HIS A 74 -2.26 -14.32 6.50
CA HIS A 74 -2.53 -14.12 7.92
C HIS A 74 -1.27 -13.82 8.74
N LEU A 75 -0.12 -13.62 8.10
CA LEU A 75 1.13 -13.26 8.78
C LEU A 75 1.04 -11.81 9.28
N PRO A 76 0.97 -11.60 10.60
CA PRO A 76 0.69 -10.26 11.15
C PRO A 76 1.84 -9.29 10.93
N TYR A 77 3.09 -9.75 11.02
CA TYR A 77 4.25 -8.87 10.84
C TYR A 77 4.46 -8.50 9.37
N LEU A 78 4.25 -9.44 8.45
CA LEU A 78 4.26 -9.17 7.02
C LEU A 78 3.23 -8.08 6.67
N ARG A 79 2.00 -8.23 7.16
CA ARG A 79 0.96 -7.22 6.97
C ARG A 79 1.34 -5.87 7.57
N ALA A 80 1.90 -5.86 8.76
CA ALA A 80 2.38 -4.66 9.44
C ALA A 80 3.47 -3.94 8.64
N CYS A 81 4.41 -4.67 8.03
CA CYS A 81 5.43 -4.11 7.15
C CYS A 81 4.83 -3.41 5.92
N LEU A 82 3.81 -4.01 5.30
CA LEU A 82 3.10 -3.42 4.16
C LEU A 82 2.35 -2.16 4.56
N ASP A 83 1.56 -2.21 5.65
CA ASP A 83 0.76 -1.09 6.11
C ASP A 83 1.65 0.10 6.53
N GLU A 84 2.78 -0.16 7.21
CA GLU A 84 3.73 0.90 7.59
C GLU A 84 4.41 1.54 6.38
N SER A 85 4.77 0.76 5.38
CA SER A 85 5.32 1.30 4.13
C SER A 85 4.31 2.16 3.39
N LEU A 86 3.07 1.71 3.28
CA LEU A 86 1.97 2.45 2.66
C LEU A 86 1.60 3.71 3.44
N ARG A 87 1.76 3.70 4.76
CA ARG A 87 1.58 4.89 5.60
C ARG A 87 2.63 5.95 5.29
N ILE A 88 3.91 5.55 5.27
CA ILE A 88 5.02 6.50 5.05
C ILE A 88 5.06 6.98 3.60
N TYR A 89 4.88 6.09 2.64
CA TYR A 89 4.96 6.37 1.21
C TYR A 89 3.74 5.82 0.47
N PRO A 90 2.55 6.42 0.67
CA PRO A 90 1.39 6.02 -0.11
C PRO A 90 1.64 6.29 -1.61
N PRO A 91 1.30 5.34 -2.51
CA PRO A 91 1.48 5.54 -3.95
C PRO A 91 0.77 6.77 -4.52
N ILE A 92 -0.34 7.17 -3.91
CA ILE A 92 -1.01 8.45 -4.13
C ILE A 92 -0.94 9.22 -2.82
N SER A 93 -0.03 10.19 -2.76
CA SER A 93 0.34 10.92 -1.55
C SER A 93 -0.47 12.20 -1.36
N HIS A 94 -0.80 12.88 -2.47
CA HIS A 94 -1.60 14.09 -2.45
C HIS A 94 -3.10 13.84 -2.19
N GLY A 95 -3.84 14.91 -1.99
CA GLY A 95 -5.30 14.82 -1.83
C GLY A 95 -6.01 14.63 -3.16
N LEU A 96 -6.83 13.60 -3.25
CA LEU A 96 -7.75 13.43 -4.38
C LEU A 96 -8.95 14.37 -4.20
N PRO A 97 -9.25 15.26 -5.17
CA PRO A 97 -10.29 16.26 -5.02
C PRO A 97 -11.69 15.63 -4.90
N ARG A 98 -12.50 16.27 -4.08
CA ARG A 98 -13.94 16.04 -3.95
C ARG A 98 -14.63 17.41 -4.05
N GLU A 99 -15.86 17.41 -4.50
CA GLU A 99 -16.68 18.61 -4.56
C GLU A 99 -17.77 18.53 -3.49
N THR A 100 -17.96 19.63 -2.75
CA THR A 100 -19.06 19.71 -1.78
C THR A 100 -20.40 19.77 -2.51
N PRO A 101 -21.48 19.25 -1.90
CA PRO A 101 -22.81 19.30 -2.48
C PRO A 101 -23.25 20.77 -2.70
N PRO A 102 -24.16 21.04 -3.68
CA PRO A 102 -24.55 22.41 -4.03
C PRO A 102 -25.05 23.26 -2.85
N GLU A 103 -25.71 22.63 -1.89
CA GLU A 103 -26.19 23.26 -0.66
C GLU A 103 -25.10 23.57 0.37
N GLY A 104 -23.86 23.13 0.12
CA GLY A 104 -22.77 23.23 1.09
C GLY A 104 -22.81 22.12 2.15
N THR A 105 -21.80 22.08 2.99
CA THR A 105 -21.70 21.09 4.08
C THR A 105 -20.83 21.61 5.22
N SER A 106 -20.96 21.01 6.40
CA SER A 106 -20.04 21.26 7.52
C SER A 106 -18.90 20.23 7.52
N ILE A 107 -17.66 20.70 7.61
CA ILE A 107 -16.46 19.87 7.75
C ILE A 107 -15.78 20.27 9.05
N LEU A 108 -15.70 19.35 10.00
CA LEU A 108 -15.09 19.56 11.34
C LEU A 108 -15.69 20.76 12.12
N GLY A 109 -16.95 21.12 11.87
CA GLY A 109 -17.64 22.24 12.49
C GLY A 109 -17.62 23.52 11.67
N ASP A 110 -16.75 23.66 10.68
CA ASP A 110 -16.69 24.80 9.78
C ASP A 110 -17.64 24.61 8.58
N TRP A 111 -18.35 25.67 8.22
CA TRP A 111 -19.22 25.66 7.04
C TRP A 111 -18.42 25.86 5.76
N VAL A 112 -18.56 24.90 4.83
CA VAL A 112 -17.96 24.98 3.49
C VAL A 112 -19.06 25.19 2.45
N PRO A 113 -18.98 26.26 1.63
CA PRO A 113 -19.96 26.52 0.56
C PRO A 113 -20.06 25.36 -0.43
N GLY A 114 -21.18 25.31 -1.15
CA GLY A 114 -21.39 24.34 -2.22
C GLY A 114 -20.43 24.52 -3.41
N ASN A 115 -20.23 23.46 -4.18
CA ASN A 115 -19.34 23.41 -5.35
C ASN A 115 -17.89 23.84 -5.02
N THR A 116 -17.45 23.58 -3.79
CA THR A 116 -16.09 23.84 -3.34
C THR A 116 -15.26 22.58 -3.43
N SER A 117 -14.07 22.67 -4.07
CA SER A 117 -13.13 21.54 -4.11
C SER A 117 -12.42 21.36 -2.77
N VAL A 118 -12.52 20.18 -2.19
CA VAL A 118 -11.87 19.80 -0.92
C VAL A 118 -11.09 18.50 -1.10
N SER A 119 -10.00 18.33 -0.33
CA SER A 119 -9.21 17.11 -0.39
C SER A 119 -8.48 16.86 0.93
N VAL A 120 -8.08 15.61 1.16
CA VAL A 120 -7.21 15.19 2.26
C VAL A 120 -6.00 14.49 1.69
N SER A 121 -4.80 15.00 1.96
CA SER A 121 -3.55 14.35 1.58
C SER A 121 -3.28 13.16 2.50
N ALA A 122 -3.14 11.97 1.92
CA ALA A 122 -2.75 10.77 2.68
C ALA A 122 -1.36 10.95 3.31
N TYR A 123 -0.42 11.59 2.60
CA TYR A 123 0.92 11.88 3.10
C TYR A 123 0.90 12.72 4.38
N VAL A 124 0.07 13.76 4.41
CA VAL A 124 -0.05 14.65 5.58
C VAL A 124 -0.79 13.95 6.71
N ALA A 125 -1.94 13.33 6.43
CA ALA A 125 -2.74 12.64 7.43
C ALA A 125 -1.96 11.52 8.13
N HIS A 126 -1.16 10.77 7.40
CA HIS A 126 -0.33 9.68 7.94
C HIS A 126 0.90 10.16 8.73
N ARG A 127 1.16 11.48 8.77
CA ARG A 127 2.26 12.09 9.51
C ARG A 127 1.82 12.96 10.67
N ASP A 128 0.54 12.95 10.97
CA ASP A 128 0.02 13.57 12.17
C ASP A 128 0.56 12.85 13.41
N GLU A 129 1.45 13.52 14.15
CA GLU A 129 2.11 12.96 15.34
C GLU A 129 1.14 12.68 16.50
N SER A 130 -0.03 13.30 16.51
CA SER A 130 -1.07 13.02 17.49
C SER A 130 -1.74 11.66 17.27
N VAL A 131 -1.71 11.16 16.03
CA VAL A 131 -2.26 9.86 15.62
C VAL A 131 -1.16 8.82 15.45
N PHE A 132 -0.06 9.20 14.81
CA PHE A 132 1.07 8.33 14.51
C PHE A 132 2.36 8.83 15.18
N PRO A 133 2.56 8.59 16.48
CA PRO A 133 3.78 9.02 17.17
C PRO A 133 5.04 8.49 16.48
N GLN A 134 6.08 9.33 16.37
CA GLN A 134 7.29 9.03 15.59
C GLN A 134 6.93 8.71 14.12
N SER A 135 6.14 9.56 13.51
CA SER A 135 5.53 9.33 12.19
C SER A 135 6.56 9.16 11.07
N HIS A 136 7.78 9.68 11.23
CA HIS A 136 8.87 9.58 10.26
C HIS A 136 9.65 8.25 10.33
N LEU A 137 9.48 7.46 11.42
CA LEU A 137 10.16 6.17 11.57
C LEU A 137 9.37 5.05 10.93
N TYR A 138 10.07 4.12 10.28
CA TYR A 138 9.50 2.87 9.82
C TYR A 138 9.38 1.90 10.99
N LYS A 139 8.18 1.74 11.52
CA LYS A 139 7.89 0.98 12.74
C LYS A 139 6.68 0.07 12.51
N PRO A 140 6.86 -1.11 11.89
CA PRO A 140 5.77 -2.06 11.63
C PRO A 140 4.98 -2.45 12.90
N GLU A 141 5.64 -2.47 14.06
CA GLU A 141 5.06 -2.85 15.33
C GLU A 141 3.84 -2.03 15.73
N ARG A 142 3.71 -0.77 15.22
CA ARG A 142 2.52 0.05 15.49
C ARG A 142 1.21 -0.56 15.00
N TRP A 143 1.29 -1.46 14.02
CA TRP A 143 0.12 -2.11 13.44
C TRP A 143 -0.28 -3.41 14.15
N LEU A 144 0.45 -3.82 15.19
CA LEU A 144 0.21 -5.04 15.92
C LEU A 144 -0.68 -4.81 17.15
N GLY A 145 -1.45 -5.84 17.52
CA GLY A 145 -2.28 -5.79 18.72
C GLY A 145 -3.43 -4.77 18.67
N GLU A 146 -3.85 -4.30 19.83
CA GLU A 146 -4.96 -3.35 19.97
C GLU A 146 -4.59 -1.93 19.46
N GLU A 147 -3.32 -1.53 19.63
CA GLU A 147 -2.85 -0.23 19.13
C GLU A 147 -3.02 -0.15 17.62
N GLY A 148 -2.66 -1.21 16.90
CA GLY A 148 -2.81 -1.27 15.45
C GLY A 148 -4.28 -1.18 15.00
N LYS A 149 -5.19 -1.78 15.73
CA LYS A 149 -6.63 -1.68 15.44
C LYS A 149 -7.13 -0.24 15.59
N ASN A 150 -6.66 0.49 16.60
CA ASN A 150 -7.03 1.87 16.83
C ASN A 150 -6.50 2.83 15.76
N LEU A 151 -5.44 2.46 15.04
CA LEU A 151 -4.87 3.25 13.94
C LEU A 151 -5.59 3.02 12.60
N GLN A 152 -6.29 1.91 12.42
CA GLN A 152 -6.95 1.57 11.15
C GLN A 152 -7.90 2.64 10.61
N PRO A 153 -8.73 3.35 11.42
CA PRO A 153 -9.60 4.41 10.92
C PRO A 153 -8.85 5.61 10.31
N TYR A 154 -7.61 5.81 10.70
CA TYR A 154 -6.76 6.91 10.22
C TYR A 154 -5.88 6.51 9.04
N PHE A 155 -5.89 5.23 8.67
CA PHE A 155 -5.13 4.70 7.55
C PHE A 155 -5.88 4.85 6.24
N VAL A 156 -5.55 5.90 5.49
CA VAL A 156 -6.25 6.31 4.27
C VAL A 156 -5.46 6.07 2.98
N ALA A 157 -4.45 5.17 2.99
CA ALA A 157 -3.66 4.83 1.81
C ALA A 157 -4.51 4.33 0.63
N PHE A 158 -5.65 3.72 0.91
CA PHE A 158 -6.63 3.26 -0.08
C PHE A 158 -7.90 4.13 -0.14
N SER A 159 -7.81 5.39 0.36
CA SER A 159 -8.94 6.28 0.54
C SER A 159 -10.00 5.68 1.49
N ALA A 160 -11.16 6.34 1.61
CA ALA A 160 -12.25 5.94 2.50
C ALA A 160 -13.62 6.25 1.88
N GLY A 161 -14.69 5.62 2.41
CA GLY A 161 -16.06 5.85 1.99
C GLY A 161 -16.37 5.28 0.60
N ALA A 162 -17.36 5.89 -0.07
CA ALA A 162 -17.88 5.42 -1.37
C ALA A 162 -16.84 5.47 -2.51
N ARG A 163 -15.75 6.21 -2.34
CA ARG A 163 -14.66 6.35 -3.30
C ARG A 163 -13.38 5.64 -2.85
N SER A 164 -13.49 4.67 -1.93
CA SER A 164 -12.37 3.82 -1.54
C SER A 164 -11.87 2.98 -2.72
N CYS A 165 -10.60 2.59 -2.66
CA CYS A 165 -9.95 1.81 -3.72
C CYS A 165 -10.61 0.43 -3.88
N ILE A 166 -11.16 0.15 -5.05
CA ILE A 166 -11.76 -1.15 -5.38
C ILE A 166 -10.72 -2.25 -5.47
N GLY A 167 -9.48 -1.91 -5.89
CA GLY A 167 -8.34 -2.83 -6.04
C GLY A 167 -7.61 -3.16 -4.75
N ARG A 168 -8.02 -2.64 -3.59
CA ARG A 168 -7.33 -2.83 -2.31
C ARG A 168 -6.98 -4.29 -2.01
N ASN A 169 -7.93 -5.19 -2.17
CA ASN A 169 -7.72 -6.60 -1.84
C ASN A 169 -6.76 -7.30 -2.81
N ILE A 170 -6.84 -6.98 -4.10
CA ILE A 170 -5.92 -7.51 -5.13
C ILE A 170 -4.51 -6.98 -4.86
N SER A 171 -4.36 -5.69 -4.60
CA SER A 171 -3.07 -5.08 -4.28
C SER A 171 -2.40 -5.72 -3.05
N TYR A 172 -3.16 -5.99 -1.98
CA TYR A 172 -2.61 -6.71 -0.82
C TYR A 172 -2.25 -8.15 -1.13
N LEU A 173 -3.05 -8.85 -1.93
CA LEU A 173 -2.73 -10.22 -2.35
C LEU A 173 -1.37 -10.24 -3.09
N GLU A 174 -1.21 -9.38 -4.09
CA GLU A 174 0.02 -9.28 -4.87
C GLU A 174 1.23 -8.90 -3.98
N GLN A 175 1.11 -7.85 -3.19
CA GLN A 175 2.17 -7.40 -2.29
C GLN A 175 2.57 -8.50 -1.30
N THR A 176 1.60 -9.19 -0.71
CA THR A 176 1.82 -10.26 0.27
C THR A 176 2.59 -11.42 -0.33
N VAL A 177 2.15 -11.94 -1.48
CA VAL A 177 2.78 -13.07 -2.15
C VAL A 177 4.19 -12.71 -2.64
N ILE A 178 4.33 -11.56 -3.28
CA ILE A 178 5.63 -11.11 -3.83
C ILE A 178 6.62 -10.86 -2.69
N LEU A 179 6.23 -10.09 -1.66
CA LEU A 179 7.13 -9.77 -0.56
C LEU A 179 7.58 -11.02 0.19
N ALA A 180 6.64 -11.91 0.55
CA ALA A 180 6.96 -13.17 1.23
C ALA A 180 7.94 -14.03 0.39
N THR A 181 7.66 -14.17 -0.91
CA THR A 181 8.52 -14.92 -1.83
C THR A 181 9.92 -14.33 -1.92
N LEU A 182 10.02 -13.00 -2.06
CA LEU A 182 11.31 -12.32 -2.19
C LEU A 182 12.16 -12.45 -0.93
N VAL A 183 11.58 -12.19 0.25
CA VAL A 183 12.34 -12.24 1.52
C VAL A 183 12.71 -13.68 1.92
N ARG A 184 11.92 -14.68 1.54
CA ARG A 184 12.24 -16.10 1.73
C ARG A 184 13.41 -16.53 0.88
N ARG A 185 13.44 -16.14 -0.39
CA ARG A 185 14.35 -16.74 -1.39
C ARG A 185 15.63 -15.97 -1.62
N TYR A 186 15.64 -14.66 -1.35
CA TYR A 186 16.74 -13.81 -1.77
C TYR A 186 17.24 -12.91 -0.67
N GLU A 187 18.56 -12.68 -0.71
CA GLU A 187 19.22 -11.58 -0.03
C GLU A 187 19.33 -10.41 -0.99
N PHE A 188 19.10 -9.22 -0.46
CA PHE A 188 19.22 -7.98 -1.21
C PHE A 188 20.14 -7.00 -0.46
N CYS A 189 20.90 -6.23 -1.21
CA CYS A 189 21.73 -5.17 -0.68
C CYS A 189 21.64 -3.92 -1.54
N LEU A 190 21.42 -2.77 -0.92
CA LEU A 190 21.55 -1.46 -1.56
C LEU A 190 23.00 -1.16 -1.92
N PRO A 191 23.28 -0.25 -2.86
CA PRO A 191 24.65 0.11 -3.27
C PRO A 191 25.55 0.52 -2.11
N CYS A 192 25.00 1.31 -1.18
CA CYS A 192 25.63 1.68 0.07
C CYS A 192 24.57 2.03 1.12
N LYS A 193 24.98 2.16 2.37
CA LYS A 193 24.09 2.45 3.49
C LYS A 193 23.39 3.82 3.38
N GLU A 194 24.08 4.79 2.81
CA GLU A 194 23.62 6.16 2.61
C GLU A 194 22.71 6.32 1.38
N TRP A 195 22.64 5.32 0.52
CA TRP A 195 21.85 5.39 -0.71
C TRP A 195 20.38 5.68 -0.41
N VAL A 196 19.80 6.61 -1.16
CA VAL A 196 18.40 7.07 -0.99
C VAL A 196 17.63 6.83 -2.27
N LEU A 197 16.43 6.26 -2.13
CA LEU A 197 15.50 6.10 -3.23
C LEU A 197 14.93 7.47 -3.60
N GLU A 198 15.16 7.90 -4.82
CA GLU A 198 14.58 9.14 -5.36
C GLU A 198 13.07 8.99 -5.54
N ARG A 199 12.35 10.05 -5.21
CA ARG A 199 10.89 10.12 -5.33
C ARG A 199 10.47 11.45 -5.88
N GLU A 200 9.62 11.41 -6.88
CA GLU A 200 8.99 12.60 -7.47
C GLU A 200 7.47 12.48 -7.31
N GLU A 201 6.86 13.52 -6.73
CA GLU A 201 5.42 13.55 -6.54
C GLU A 201 4.72 14.09 -7.79
N THR A 202 3.94 13.23 -8.42
CA THR A 202 3.02 13.56 -9.50
C THR A 202 1.62 13.05 -9.10
N MET A 203 0.77 12.62 -10.04
CA MET A 203 -0.47 11.92 -9.66
C MET A 203 -0.17 10.64 -8.88
N ASN A 204 0.86 9.91 -9.28
CA ASN A 204 1.44 8.82 -8.52
C ASN A 204 2.84 9.23 -8.03
N LEU A 205 3.31 8.59 -6.98
CA LEU A 205 4.67 8.75 -6.50
C LEU A 205 5.64 8.05 -7.47
N ILE A 206 6.27 8.81 -8.36
CA ILE A 206 7.27 8.25 -9.29
C ILE A 206 8.54 7.91 -8.51
N LEU A 207 9.04 6.69 -8.71
CA LEU A 207 10.28 6.22 -8.10
C LEU A 207 11.42 6.21 -9.10
N GLY A 208 12.58 6.68 -8.67
CA GLY A 208 13.84 6.45 -9.37
C GLY A 208 14.23 4.97 -9.39
N GLY A 209 15.22 4.62 -10.20
CA GLY A 209 15.74 3.25 -10.22
C GLY A 209 16.30 2.84 -8.86
N MET A 210 15.96 1.66 -8.37
CA MET A 210 16.51 1.07 -7.13
C MET A 210 17.49 -0.04 -7.48
N PRO A 211 18.78 0.27 -7.72
CA PRO A 211 19.78 -0.74 -7.99
C PRO A 211 20.04 -1.58 -6.72
N VAL A 212 19.92 -2.89 -6.85
CA VAL A 212 20.17 -3.83 -5.76
C VAL A 212 21.10 -4.95 -6.24
N LYS A 213 21.99 -5.43 -5.34
CA LYS A 213 22.64 -6.71 -5.52
C LYS A 213 21.73 -7.78 -4.94
N VAL A 214 21.68 -8.93 -5.61
CA VAL A 214 20.77 -10.03 -5.26
C VAL A 214 21.53 -11.34 -5.18
N TRP A 215 21.29 -12.13 -4.14
CA TRP A 215 21.79 -13.48 -3.98
C TRP A 215 20.65 -14.41 -3.60
N ARG A 216 20.76 -15.68 -3.99
CA ARG A 216 19.83 -16.68 -3.48
C ARG A 216 20.17 -17.02 -2.03
N ARG A 217 19.18 -17.05 -1.15
CA ARG A 217 19.35 -17.54 0.22
C ARG A 217 19.56 -19.07 0.18
N LEU A 218 20.48 -19.52 1.01
CA LEU A 218 20.65 -20.97 1.31
C LEU A 218 19.72 -21.25 2.50
N THR A 219 18.53 -21.73 2.21
CA THR A 219 17.50 -22.07 3.21
C THR A 219 17.23 -23.53 3.17
#